data_67ac4aad6826b00ad12290bf90a7f15f
#
_entry.id   67ac4aad6826b00ad12290bf90a7f15f
#
_cell.length_a   1.000
_cell.length_b   1.000
_cell.length_c   1.000
_cell.angle_alpha   90.00
_cell.angle_beta   90.00
_cell.angle_gamma   90.00
#
_symmetry.space_group_name_H-M   'P 1'
#
loop_
_entity.id
_entity.type
_entity.pdbx_description
1 polymer ?
#
loop_
_entity_poly.entity_id
_entity_poly.type
_entity_poly.pdbx_seq_one_letter_code
_entity_poly.pdbx_strand_id
1 'polypeptide(L)'
;MTWTRPGRRSLIAVATVVAALLPISLVAAVSAFGDAGGPGGNVAGPAIVGFSPQEGPIGGGTAVQISGGGFETATGVTFGGRPASSFEVKSPNLIEAVAPRMPRGVNVRIHVAAPGGTATANRDFTFIGCHVPSVKDALVQRARKAIVEAGCKVGQVKAVGDARSPLRVISASPHPGAWAEPGTAVGLLVR
;
A
#
# COMPACT_ATOMS: atom_id res chain seq x y z
N MET A 1 -39.87 34.40 -52.54
CA MET A 1 -39.94 32.95 -52.76
C MET A 1 -39.66 32.29 -51.43
N THR A 2 -40.71 31.94 -50.72
CA THR A 2 -40.67 31.37 -49.36
C THR A 2 -41.05 29.89 -49.46
N TRP A 3 -40.14 29.02 -49.07
CA TRP A 3 -40.38 27.59 -48.97
C TRP A 3 -40.66 27.20 -47.54
N THR A 4 -41.92 26.85 -47.29
CA THR A 4 -42.43 26.25 -46.03
C THR A 4 -42.20 24.77 -46.04
N ARG A 5 -41.53 24.20 -45.02
CA ARG A 5 -41.42 22.74 -44.80
C ARG A 5 -42.63 22.20 -44.01
N PRO A 6 -43.19 21.06 -44.38
CA PRO A 6 -44.28 20.44 -43.65
C PRO A 6 -43.76 19.68 -42.42
N GLY A 7 -44.51 19.81 -41.31
CA GLY A 7 -44.25 19.13 -40.05
C GLY A 7 -44.46 17.64 -40.09
N ARG A 8 -43.55 16.89 -39.48
CA ARG A 8 -43.72 15.45 -39.18
C ARG A 8 -44.58 15.30 -37.93
N ARG A 9 -45.72 14.67 -38.09
CA ARG A 9 -46.60 14.21 -37.01
C ARG A 9 -45.95 12.96 -36.38
N SER A 10 -45.60 13.00 -35.13
CA SER A 10 -45.20 11.84 -34.31
C SER A 10 -46.45 11.05 -33.95
N LEU A 11 -46.53 9.82 -34.41
CA LEU A 11 -47.49 8.81 -33.96
C LEU A 11 -46.97 8.22 -32.64
N ILE A 12 -47.68 8.47 -31.56
CA ILE A 12 -47.49 7.84 -30.27
C ILE A 12 -48.11 6.43 -30.35
N ALA A 13 -47.26 5.41 -30.40
CA ALA A 13 -47.70 4.02 -30.28
C ALA A 13 -47.90 3.71 -28.78
N VAL A 14 -49.14 3.51 -28.40
CA VAL A 14 -49.53 3.00 -27.09
C VAL A 14 -49.28 1.48 -27.09
N ALA A 15 -48.21 1.04 -26.43
CA ALA A 15 -47.99 -0.39 -26.21
C ALA A 15 -48.77 -0.85 -24.99
N THR A 16 -49.79 -1.62 -25.23
CA THR A 16 -50.59 -2.31 -24.19
C THR A 16 -49.73 -3.45 -23.65
N VAL A 17 -49.25 -3.33 -22.38
CA VAL A 17 -48.58 -4.41 -21.66
C VAL A 17 -49.65 -5.37 -21.11
N VAL A 18 -49.76 -6.54 -21.72
CA VAL A 18 -50.52 -7.66 -21.17
C VAL A 18 -49.68 -8.31 -20.08
N ALA A 19 -50.06 -8.11 -18.84
CA ALA A 19 -49.46 -8.79 -17.70
C ALA A 19 -49.95 -10.25 -17.65
N ALA A 20 -49.09 -11.19 -18.06
CA ALA A 20 -49.32 -12.62 -17.86
C ALA A 20 -48.96 -12.98 -16.41
N LEU A 21 -49.99 -13.23 -15.60
CA LEU A 21 -49.84 -13.79 -14.26
C LEU A 21 -49.48 -15.28 -14.38
N LEU A 22 -48.23 -15.62 -14.12
CA LEU A 22 -47.78 -16.98 -13.90
C LEU A 22 -47.87 -17.31 -12.40
N PRO A 23 -48.44 -18.46 -12.02
CA PRO A 23 -48.44 -18.85 -10.61
C PRO A 23 -47.06 -19.25 -10.15
N ILE A 24 -46.54 -18.55 -9.15
CA ILE A 24 -45.33 -18.92 -8.46
C ILE A 24 -45.60 -20.14 -7.61
N SER A 25 -45.24 -21.32 -8.11
CA SER A 25 -45.24 -22.55 -7.30
C SER A 25 -44.05 -22.44 -6.32
N LEU A 26 -44.38 -22.11 -5.08
CA LEU A 26 -43.46 -22.12 -3.96
C LEU A 26 -43.17 -23.59 -3.60
N VAL A 27 -42.12 -24.17 -4.21
CA VAL A 27 -41.53 -25.43 -3.73
C VAL A 27 -40.61 -25.08 -2.58
N ALA A 28 -41.13 -25.16 -1.37
CA ALA A 28 -40.31 -25.14 -0.16
C ALA A 28 -39.54 -26.47 -0.08
N ALA A 29 -38.35 -26.51 -0.66
CA ALA A 29 -37.35 -27.53 -0.34
C ALA A 29 -36.77 -27.23 1.05
N VAL A 30 -37.41 -27.74 2.08
CA VAL A 30 -36.83 -27.85 3.41
C VAL A 30 -35.73 -28.92 3.32
N SER A 31 -34.50 -28.52 2.96
CA SER A 31 -33.34 -29.33 3.19
C SER A 31 -33.05 -29.27 4.69
N ALA A 32 -33.51 -30.27 5.41
CA ALA A 32 -33.08 -30.54 6.77
C ALA A 32 -31.58 -30.93 6.69
N PHE A 33 -30.70 -29.95 6.70
CA PHE A 33 -29.33 -30.22 7.05
C PHE A 33 -29.29 -30.44 8.55
N GLY A 34 -29.15 -31.73 8.90
CA GLY A 34 -28.90 -32.14 10.26
C GLY A 34 -27.66 -31.41 10.77
N ASP A 35 -27.89 -30.60 11.79
CA ASP A 35 -26.87 -29.97 12.60
C ASP A 35 -26.14 -31.08 13.36
N ALA A 36 -25.08 -31.64 12.76
CA ALA A 36 -24.10 -32.42 13.49
C ALA A 36 -23.15 -31.44 14.16
N GLY A 37 -23.65 -30.76 15.20
CA GLY A 37 -22.86 -29.91 16.09
C GLY A 37 -21.76 -30.72 16.80
N GLY A 38 -20.59 -30.82 16.15
CA GLY A 38 -19.35 -31.13 16.85
C GLY A 38 -18.77 -29.84 17.44
N PRO A 39 -18.10 -29.88 18.62
CA PRO A 39 -17.41 -28.72 19.19
C PRO A 39 -16.10 -28.47 18.46
N GLY A 40 -16.20 -27.93 17.28
CA GLY A 40 -15.13 -27.55 16.38
C GLY A 40 -15.69 -26.63 15.34
N GLY A 41 -16.23 -25.49 15.78
CA GLY A 41 -16.65 -24.44 14.86
C GLY A 41 -15.50 -24.15 13.94
N ASN A 42 -15.68 -24.42 12.65
CA ASN A 42 -14.71 -24.06 11.61
C ASN A 42 -14.66 -22.54 11.55
N VAL A 43 -13.81 -21.93 12.39
CA VAL A 43 -13.62 -20.49 12.41
C VAL A 43 -12.98 -20.17 11.06
N ALA A 44 -13.78 -19.58 10.16
CA ALA A 44 -13.27 -19.14 8.89
C ALA A 44 -12.06 -18.24 9.15
N GLY A 45 -10.92 -18.57 8.56
CA GLY A 45 -9.70 -17.80 8.71
C GLY A 45 -9.87 -16.39 8.12
N PRO A 46 -8.97 -15.45 8.50
CA PRO A 46 -8.99 -14.11 7.94
C PRO A 46 -8.71 -14.15 6.44
N ALA A 47 -9.19 -13.12 5.73
CA ALA A 47 -8.91 -12.92 4.31
C ALA A 47 -8.60 -11.45 4.05
N ILE A 48 -7.52 -11.14 3.34
CA ILE A 48 -7.16 -9.77 2.94
C ILE A 48 -7.58 -9.56 1.49
N VAL A 49 -8.41 -8.54 1.25
CA VAL A 49 -8.81 -8.10 -0.10
C VAL A 49 -7.85 -7.03 -0.62
N GLY A 50 -7.45 -6.10 0.25
CA GLY A 50 -6.55 -5.02 -0.11
C GLY A 50 -6.09 -4.21 1.08
N PHE A 51 -5.22 -3.23 0.80
CA PHE A 51 -4.76 -2.29 1.83
C PHE A 51 -4.34 -0.96 1.20
N SER A 52 -4.34 0.10 1.99
CA SER A 52 -3.92 1.45 1.60
C SER A 52 -3.40 2.22 2.81
N PRO A 53 -2.34 3.05 2.66
CA PRO A 53 -1.49 3.23 1.49
C PRO A 53 -0.63 1.99 1.19
N GLN A 54 -0.03 1.94 -0.02
CA GLN A 54 0.82 0.82 -0.44
C GLN A 54 2.30 1.05 -0.15
N GLU A 55 2.65 2.23 0.37
CA GLU A 55 4.04 2.59 0.68
C GLU A 55 4.12 3.47 1.92
N GLY A 56 5.28 3.48 2.56
CA GLY A 56 5.60 4.33 3.69
C GLY A 56 7.09 4.40 3.96
N PRO A 57 7.54 5.37 4.79
CA PRO A 57 8.95 5.53 5.11
C PRO A 57 9.50 4.35 5.92
N ILE A 58 10.81 4.10 5.80
CA ILE A 58 11.51 3.07 6.57
C ILE A 58 11.47 3.32 8.08
N GLY A 59 11.26 4.56 8.52
CA GLY A 59 11.05 4.91 9.93
C GLY A 59 9.76 4.34 10.52
N GLY A 60 8.86 3.88 9.68
CA GLY A 60 7.55 3.37 10.09
C GLY A 60 6.54 4.48 10.36
N GLY A 61 5.53 4.18 11.17
CA GLY A 61 4.52 5.16 11.57
C GLY A 61 3.38 5.37 10.58
N THR A 62 3.43 4.76 9.39
CA THR A 62 2.33 4.85 8.41
C THR A 62 1.14 4.04 8.90
N ALA A 63 -0.02 4.69 9.05
CA ALA A 63 -1.29 4.01 9.30
C ALA A 63 -1.78 3.37 8.00
N VAL A 64 -1.92 2.06 8.01
CA VAL A 64 -2.36 1.25 6.87
C VAL A 64 -3.72 0.66 7.18
N GLN A 65 -4.70 0.97 6.35
CA GLN A 65 -6.02 0.37 6.40
C GLN A 65 -6.00 -0.93 5.60
N ILE A 66 -6.32 -2.05 6.25
CA ILE A 66 -6.37 -3.38 5.66
C ILE A 66 -7.84 -3.78 5.57
N SER A 67 -8.32 -3.99 4.36
CA SER A 67 -9.69 -4.41 4.07
C SER A 67 -9.75 -5.91 3.77
N GLY A 68 -10.81 -6.56 4.25
CA GLY A 68 -10.95 -8.00 4.09
C GLY A 68 -12.16 -8.59 4.79
N GLY A 69 -11.96 -9.71 5.48
CA GLY A 69 -13.00 -10.37 6.28
C GLY A 69 -12.41 -11.30 7.32
N GLY A 70 -13.21 -11.65 8.33
CA GLY A 70 -12.80 -12.54 9.41
C GLY A 70 -11.77 -11.93 10.36
N PHE A 71 -11.83 -10.60 10.52
CA PHE A 71 -10.86 -9.85 11.34
C PHE A 71 -11.24 -9.74 12.82
N GLU A 72 -12.43 -10.18 13.23
CA GLU A 72 -12.95 -10.06 14.60
C GLU A 72 -12.02 -10.68 15.64
N THR A 73 -11.36 -11.76 15.24
CA THR A 73 -10.47 -12.53 16.10
C THR A 73 -8.99 -12.35 15.74
N ALA A 74 -8.66 -11.30 14.99
CA ALA A 74 -7.27 -11.05 14.59
C ALA A 74 -6.38 -10.85 15.83
N THR A 75 -5.31 -11.63 15.91
CA THR A 75 -4.35 -11.64 17.01
C THR A 75 -3.06 -10.92 16.69
N GLY A 76 -2.80 -10.64 15.40
CA GLY A 76 -1.58 -9.97 15.00
C GLY A 76 -1.57 -9.54 13.54
N VAL A 77 -0.82 -8.47 13.28
CA VAL A 77 -0.51 -7.98 11.92
C VAL A 77 1.00 -7.89 11.79
N THR A 78 1.55 -8.40 10.70
CA THR A 78 2.98 -8.31 10.43
C THR A 78 3.26 -7.76 9.03
N PHE A 79 4.38 -7.07 8.90
CA PHE A 79 4.95 -6.55 7.65
C PHE A 79 6.26 -7.29 7.37
N GLY A 80 6.25 -8.26 6.44
CA GLY A 80 7.41 -9.07 6.12
C GLY A 80 7.99 -9.83 7.32
N GLY A 81 7.11 -10.32 8.21
CA GLY A 81 7.49 -11.01 9.44
C GLY A 81 7.79 -10.10 10.64
N ARG A 82 7.87 -8.76 10.46
CA ARG A 82 7.95 -7.82 11.59
C ARG A 82 6.55 -7.45 12.07
N PRO A 83 6.29 -7.53 13.38
CA PRO A 83 5.01 -7.07 13.94
C PRO A 83 4.75 -5.60 13.60
N ALA A 84 3.49 -5.27 13.31
CA ALA A 84 3.05 -3.88 13.25
C ALA A 84 3.38 -3.18 14.58
N SER A 85 3.67 -1.88 14.54
CA SER A 85 3.92 -1.08 15.76
C SER A 85 2.71 -1.06 16.67
N SER A 86 1.51 -1.05 16.07
CA SER A 86 0.21 -1.25 16.69
C SER A 86 -0.79 -1.66 15.62
N PHE A 87 -1.91 -2.28 16.03
CA PHE A 87 -3.05 -2.49 15.16
C PHE A 87 -4.35 -2.44 15.96
N GLU A 88 -5.43 -2.10 15.28
CA GLU A 88 -6.77 -2.04 15.86
C GLU A 88 -7.77 -2.64 14.85
N VAL A 89 -8.63 -3.53 15.33
CA VAL A 89 -9.75 -4.05 14.55
C VAL A 89 -10.90 -3.05 14.63
N LYS A 90 -11.13 -2.33 13.54
CA LYS A 90 -12.21 -1.33 13.45
C LYS A 90 -13.57 -1.99 13.17
N SER A 91 -13.56 -3.09 12.45
CA SER A 91 -14.75 -3.89 12.13
C SER A 91 -14.34 -5.29 11.68
N PRO A 92 -15.29 -6.22 11.50
CA PRO A 92 -15.03 -7.53 10.91
C PRO A 92 -14.30 -7.51 9.56
N ASN A 93 -14.36 -6.37 8.85
CA ASN A 93 -13.83 -6.20 7.51
C ASN A 93 -12.69 -5.17 7.40
N LEU A 94 -12.30 -4.53 8.52
CA LEU A 94 -11.33 -3.46 8.52
C LEU A 94 -10.40 -3.53 9.72
N ILE A 95 -9.10 -3.58 9.45
CA ILE A 95 -8.03 -3.36 10.43
C ILE A 95 -7.29 -2.08 10.05
N GLU A 96 -6.95 -1.28 11.06
CA GLU A 96 -5.97 -0.20 10.97
C GLU A 96 -4.68 -0.67 11.65
N ALA A 97 -3.58 -0.74 10.90
CA ALA A 97 -2.28 -1.16 11.40
C ALA A 97 -1.21 -0.10 11.15
N VAL A 98 -0.33 0.12 12.12
CA VAL A 98 0.78 1.06 11.98
C VAL A 98 2.03 0.30 11.55
N ALA A 99 2.57 0.68 10.39
CA ALA A 99 3.76 0.05 9.82
C ALA A 99 4.97 0.18 10.77
N PRO A 100 5.74 -0.90 10.98
CA PRO A 100 6.90 -0.88 11.86
C PRO A 100 8.09 -0.19 11.21
N ARG A 101 9.09 0.17 12.02
CA ARG A 101 10.37 0.63 11.50
C ARG A 101 11.09 -0.51 10.77
N MET A 102 11.65 -0.22 9.58
CA MET A 102 12.48 -1.13 8.81
C MET A 102 13.92 -0.62 8.72
N PRO A 103 14.92 -1.53 8.69
CA PRO A 103 16.33 -1.12 8.63
C PRO A 103 16.75 -0.63 7.24
N ARG A 104 15.94 -0.90 6.22
CA ARG A 104 16.21 -0.55 4.81
C ARG A 104 14.92 -0.49 4.00
N GLY A 105 14.97 0.12 2.83
CA GLY A 105 13.90 0.06 1.84
C GLY A 105 13.71 -1.37 1.34
N VAL A 106 12.47 -1.86 1.36
CA VAL A 106 12.15 -3.24 1.02
C VAL A 106 10.65 -3.37 0.70
N ASN A 107 10.32 -4.29 -0.19
CA ASN A 107 8.94 -4.70 -0.45
C ASN A 107 8.62 -5.92 0.41
N VAL A 108 7.50 -5.87 1.12
CA VAL A 108 7.10 -6.93 2.06
C VAL A 108 5.61 -7.22 1.96
N ARG A 109 5.24 -8.48 2.25
CA ARG A 109 3.82 -8.86 2.38
C ARG A 109 3.29 -8.52 3.76
N ILE A 110 2.02 -8.09 3.80
CA ILE A 110 1.27 -7.94 5.05
C ILE A 110 0.59 -9.27 5.35
N HIS A 111 0.69 -9.71 6.60
CA HIS A 111 0.01 -10.89 7.10
C HIS A 111 -0.89 -10.50 8.27
N VAL A 112 -2.08 -11.07 8.32
CA VAL A 112 -3.03 -10.97 9.43
C VAL A 112 -3.20 -12.36 10.02
N ALA A 113 -2.86 -12.54 11.27
CA ALA A 113 -3.01 -13.78 12.01
C ALA A 113 -4.30 -13.77 12.83
N ALA A 114 -5.01 -14.89 12.85
CA ALA A 114 -6.18 -15.16 13.68
C ALA A 114 -6.21 -16.66 14.05
N PRO A 115 -7.02 -17.10 15.02
CA PRO A 115 -7.15 -18.51 15.38
C PRO A 115 -7.54 -19.42 14.21
N GLY A 116 -8.29 -18.91 13.23
CA GLY A 116 -8.67 -19.63 12.01
C GLY A 116 -7.58 -19.71 10.93
N GLY A 117 -6.40 -19.12 11.15
CA GLY A 117 -5.28 -19.14 10.20
C GLY A 117 -4.62 -17.78 9.98
N THR A 118 -3.81 -17.71 8.92
CA THR A 118 -3.12 -16.46 8.54
C THR A 118 -3.47 -16.06 7.12
N ALA A 119 -3.94 -14.84 6.94
CA ALA A 119 -4.12 -14.22 5.63
C ALA A 119 -2.84 -13.52 5.18
N THR A 120 -2.57 -13.58 3.89
CA THR A 120 -1.44 -12.87 3.27
C THR A 120 -1.98 -11.94 2.19
N ALA A 121 -1.55 -10.69 2.20
CA ALA A 121 -1.92 -9.73 1.17
C ALA A 121 -1.42 -10.17 -0.22
N ASN A 122 -2.19 -9.89 -1.26
CA ASN A 122 -1.85 -10.23 -2.64
C ASN A 122 -0.83 -9.26 -3.28
N ARG A 123 -0.58 -8.12 -2.63
CA ARG A 123 0.39 -7.09 -3.05
C ARG A 123 1.40 -6.83 -1.96
N ASP A 124 2.52 -6.23 -2.34
CA ASP A 124 3.56 -5.84 -1.41
C ASP A 124 3.32 -4.42 -0.89
N PHE A 125 3.63 -4.20 0.39
CA PHE A 125 3.83 -2.88 0.97
C PHE A 125 5.29 -2.48 0.79
N THR A 126 5.54 -1.27 0.27
CA THR A 126 6.88 -0.78 -0.04
C THR A 126 7.39 0.14 1.06
N PHE A 127 8.45 -0.26 1.74
CA PHE A 127 9.20 0.65 2.61
C PHE A 127 10.20 1.45 1.80
N ILE A 128 9.97 2.77 1.70
CA ILE A 128 10.85 3.68 0.96
C ILE A 128 11.87 4.34 1.89
N GLY A 129 13.09 4.48 1.40
CA GLY A 129 14.19 5.10 2.14
C GLY A 129 15.25 5.69 1.22
N CYS A 130 16.12 6.51 1.79
CA CYS A 130 17.31 7.05 1.16
C CYS A 130 18.48 6.08 1.40
N HIS A 131 19.01 5.48 0.34
CA HIS A 131 20.24 4.67 0.43
C HIS A 131 21.44 5.52 0.04
N VAL A 132 22.27 5.94 1.01
CA VAL A 132 23.41 6.83 0.77
C VAL A 132 24.41 6.20 -0.19
N PRO A 133 24.62 6.77 -1.39
CA PRO A 133 25.49 6.18 -2.39
C PRO A 133 26.97 6.34 -2.03
N SER A 134 27.84 5.45 -2.54
CA SER A 134 29.27 5.59 -2.47
C SER A 134 29.74 6.64 -3.48
N VAL A 135 30.10 7.82 -3.00
CA VAL A 135 30.49 8.97 -3.83
C VAL A 135 31.94 9.45 -3.57
N LYS A 136 32.73 8.68 -2.82
CA LYS A 136 34.13 9.00 -2.56
C LYS A 136 34.89 9.15 -3.89
N ASP A 137 35.76 10.13 -3.98
CA ASP A 137 36.56 10.51 -5.14
C ASP A 137 35.78 10.94 -6.39
N ALA A 138 34.45 10.92 -6.33
CA ALA A 138 33.61 11.41 -7.42
C ALA A 138 33.66 12.93 -7.54
N LEU A 139 33.48 13.44 -8.76
CA LEU A 139 33.25 14.87 -8.95
C LEU A 139 31.97 15.29 -8.25
N VAL A 140 31.93 16.47 -7.63
CA VAL A 140 30.77 16.98 -6.87
C VAL A 140 29.47 16.91 -7.68
N GLN A 141 29.52 17.22 -8.96
CA GLN A 141 28.33 17.17 -9.84
C GLN A 141 27.77 15.74 -9.98
N ARG A 142 28.66 14.75 -10.15
CA ARG A 142 28.25 13.32 -10.21
C ARG A 142 27.71 12.85 -8.86
N ALA A 143 28.36 13.25 -7.75
CA ALA A 143 27.90 12.92 -6.40
C ALA A 143 26.50 13.46 -6.12
N ARG A 144 26.24 14.72 -6.48
CA ARG A 144 24.91 15.34 -6.34
C ARG A 144 23.83 14.56 -7.08
N LYS A 145 24.11 14.18 -8.34
CA LYS A 145 23.16 13.40 -9.15
C LYS A 145 22.89 12.04 -8.51
N ALA A 146 23.92 11.30 -8.11
CA ALA A 146 23.79 10.00 -7.47
C ALA A 146 23.00 10.06 -6.14
N ILE A 147 23.19 11.11 -5.35
CA ILE A 147 22.46 11.33 -4.09
C ILE A 147 20.97 11.51 -4.36
N VAL A 148 20.59 12.31 -5.36
CA VAL A 148 19.17 12.54 -5.70
C VAL A 148 18.53 11.27 -6.27
N GLU A 149 19.22 10.55 -7.14
CA GLU A 149 18.74 9.27 -7.72
C GLU A 149 18.55 8.18 -6.65
N ALA A 150 19.30 8.27 -5.55
CA ALA A 150 19.17 7.35 -4.41
C ALA A 150 18.02 7.70 -3.43
N GLY A 151 17.15 8.65 -3.76
CA GLY A 151 16.04 9.10 -2.91
C GLY A 151 16.47 10.00 -1.75
N CYS A 152 17.70 10.52 -1.79
CA CYS A 152 18.27 11.42 -0.80
C CYS A 152 18.19 12.89 -1.27
N LYS A 153 18.44 13.84 -0.36
CA LYS A 153 18.68 15.25 -0.70
C LYS A 153 20.17 15.57 -0.59
N VAL A 154 20.64 16.49 -1.43
CA VAL A 154 21.99 17.03 -1.28
C VAL A 154 21.99 18.01 -0.11
N GLY A 155 22.81 17.72 0.89
CA GLY A 155 23.05 18.57 2.05
C GLY A 155 24.13 19.62 1.82
N GLN A 156 24.77 20.02 2.93
CA GLN A 156 25.86 20.99 2.84
C GLN A 156 27.09 20.40 2.13
N VAL A 157 27.70 21.20 1.26
CA VAL A 157 28.99 20.88 0.64
C VAL A 157 30.05 21.77 1.29
N LYS A 158 30.95 21.14 2.07
CA LYS A 158 32.07 21.84 2.77
C LYS A 158 33.36 21.53 2.07
N ALA A 159 34.11 22.58 1.74
CA ALA A 159 35.47 22.44 1.20
C ALA A 159 36.50 22.41 2.34
N VAL A 160 37.54 21.61 2.14
CA VAL A 160 38.69 21.49 3.07
C VAL A 160 39.96 21.89 2.34
N GLY A 161 40.77 22.73 2.98
CA GLY A 161 42.01 23.24 2.43
C GLY A 161 41.81 24.20 1.26
N ASP A 162 42.82 24.37 0.42
CA ASP A 162 42.80 25.19 -0.79
C ASP A 162 42.08 24.45 -1.90
N ALA A 163 40.74 24.30 -1.74
CA ALA A 163 39.94 23.57 -2.66
C ALA A 163 39.93 24.22 -4.06
N ARG A 164 40.51 23.53 -5.03
CA ARG A 164 40.56 23.98 -6.44
C ARG A 164 39.62 23.15 -7.30
N SER A 165 39.00 23.78 -8.27
CA SER A 165 38.15 23.08 -9.23
C SER A 165 39.02 22.22 -10.19
N PRO A 166 38.60 20.99 -10.50
CA PRO A 166 37.33 20.34 -10.16
C PRO A 166 37.35 19.67 -8.77
N LEU A 167 36.34 20.03 -7.94
CA LEU A 167 36.21 19.50 -6.59
C LEU A 167 35.80 18.01 -6.58
N ARG A 168 36.47 17.24 -5.71
CA ARG A 168 36.16 15.81 -5.46
C ARG A 168 35.70 15.57 -4.04
N VAL A 169 34.81 14.60 -3.89
CA VAL A 169 34.27 14.21 -2.59
C VAL A 169 35.28 13.40 -1.80
N ILE A 170 35.57 13.84 -0.58
CA ILE A 170 36.40 13.10 0.39
C ILE A 170 35.52 12.14 1.20
N SER A 171 34.39 12.64 1.69
CA SER A 171 33.45 11.87 2.51
C SER A 171 32.03 12.39 2.37
N ALA A 172 31.08 11.54 2.73
CA ALA A 172 29.64 11.84 2.80
C ALA A 172 29.11 11.52 4.21
N SER A 173 28.17 12.31 4.67
CA SER A 173 27.48 12.09 5.94
C SER A 173 25.95 12.24 5.76
N PRO A 174 25.15 11.22 6.09
CA PRO A 174 25.51 9.91 6.65
C PRO A 174 26.51 9.12 5.79
N HIS A 175 27.14 8.09 6.40
CA HIS A 175 28.16 7.31 5.70
C HIS A 175 27.58 6.54 4.49
N PRO A 176 28.38 6.28 3.45
CA PRO A 176 27.95 5.48 2.30
C PRO A 176 27.45 4.09 2.71
N GLY A 177 26.38 3.60 2.07
CA GLY A 177 25.72 2.36 2.41
C GLY A 177 24.67 2.47 3.53
N ALA A 178 24.57 3.61 4.22
CA ALA A 178 23.52 3.83 5.21
C ALA A 178 22.14 3.94 4.56
N TRP A 179 21.14 3.42 5.26
CA TRP A 179 19.73 3.67 4.96
C TRP A 179 19.18 4.72 5.91
N ALA A 180 18.48 5.69 5.38
CA ALA A 180 17.85 6.78 6.12
C ALA A 180 16.45 7.09 5.58
N GLU A 181 15.75 7.99 6.25
CA GLU A 181 14.42 8.44 5.80
C GLU A 181 14.47 9.03 4.40
N PRO A 182 13.39 8.90 3.60
CA PRO A 182 13.29 9.53 2.29
C PRO A 182 13.60 11.02 2.37
N GLY A 183 14.45 11.49 1.47
CA GLY A 183 14.85 12.89 1.43
C GLY A 183 15.82 13.33 2.53
N THR A 184 16.44 12.39 3.26
CA THR A 184 17.55 12.73 4.19
C THR A 184 18.66 13.49 3.47
N ALA A 185 19.12 14.59 4.08
CA ALA A 185 20.18 15.41 3.53
C ALA A 185 21.55 14.74 3.70
N VAL A 186 22.26 14.50 2.59
CA VAL A 186 23.62 13.95 2.57
C VAL A 186 24.61 15.09 2.40
N GLY A 187 25.34 15.39 3.47
CA GLY A 187 26.42 16.36 3.45
C GLY A 187 27.66 15.80 2.76
N LEU A 188 28.40 16.65 2.05
CA LEU A 188 29.62 16.28 1.34
C LEU A 188 30.81 17.12 1.87
N LEU A 189 31.90 16.44 2.15
CA LEU A 189 33.21 17.06 2.39
C LEU A 189 34.03 16.92 1.10
N VAL A 190 34.58 18.01 0.59
CA VAL A 190 35.25 18.06 -0.72
C VAL A 190 36.61 18.73 -0.65
N ARG A 191 37.49 18.45 -1.60
CA ARG A 191 38.77 19.09 -1.82
C ARG A 191 39.06 19.28 -3.31
#